data_4265e6e7da03fdb11c6b34034d9c2516
#
_entry.id   4265e6e7da03fdb11c6b34034d9c2516
#
_cell.length_a   1.000
_cell.length_b   1.000
_cell.length_c   1.000
_cell.angle_alpha   90.00
_cell.angle_beta   90.00
_cell.angle_gamma   90.00
#
_symmetry.space_group_name_H-M   'P 1'
#
loop_
_entity.id
_entity.type
_entity.pdbx_description
1 polymer ?
#
loop_
_entity_poly.entity_id
_entity_poly.type
_entity_poly.pdbx_seq_one_letter_code
_entity_poly.pdbx_strand_id
1 'polypeptide(L)'
;MSVEPLVFIVDDDPAFAESLSTLITSMGARTKTFTSADAYLEQFDPQIPGCLILDVRMQRTSGLDLQEQLSKLPLSPAVIIMTGHAEVPTALRAMRMGAVDFLQKTFTETELFEAVQRALVQDARARNEYYRKEAIERRFAQLTSPER
;
A
#
# COMPACT_ATOMS: atom_id res chain seq x y z
N MET A 1 -18.88 11.03 -2.66
CA MET A 1 -18.29 10.41 -3.85
C MET A 1 -16.96 9.77 -3.50
N SER A 2 -16.81 8.51 -3.78
CA SER A 2 -15.59 7.80 -3.44
C SER A 2 -14.56 7.95 -4.56
N VAL A 3 -13.29 8.05 -4.16
CA VAL A 3 -12.18 8.09 -5.09
C VAL A 3 -11.85 6.65 -5.48
N GLU A 4 -11.64 6.41 -6.77
CA GLU A 4 -11.23 5.09 -7.22
C GLU A 4 -9.87 4.71 -6.63
N PRO A 5 -9.71 3.48 -6.16
CA PRO A 5 -8.42 3.07 -5.61
C PRO A 5 -7.34 2.97 -6.68
N LEU A 6 -6.12 3.22 -6.26
CA LEU A 6 -4.94 3.11 -7.10
C LEU A 6 -4.05 1.99 -6.59
N VAL A 7 -3.38 1.31 -7.52
CA VAL A 7 -2.33 0.37 -7.17
C VAL A 7 -1.00 1.07 -7.45
N PHE A 8 -0.29 1.39 -6.39
CA PHE A 8 1.01 2.05 -6.49
C PHE A 8 2.08 0.97 -6.57
N ILE A 9 3.04 1.17 -7.45
CA ILE A 9 4.15 0.21 -7.65
C ILE A 9 5.45 0.95 -7.42
N VAL A 10 6.23 0.50 -6.45
CA VAL A 10 7.54 1.08 -6.17
C VAL A 10 8.60 0.01 -6.38
N ASP A 11 9.39 0.16 -7.43
CA ASP A 11 10.42 -0.79 -7.81
C ASP A 11 11.49 -0.02 -8.60
N ASP A 12 12.75 -0.21 -8.26
CA ASP A 12 13.83 0.52 -8.92
C ASP A 12 14.19 -0.03 -10.30
N ASP A 13 13.57 -1.12 -10.72
CA ASP A 13 13.67 -1.62 -12.08
C ASP A 13 12.46 -1.10 -12.87
N PRO A 14 12.64 -0.07 -13.72
CA PRO A 14 11.50 0.52 -14.42
C PRO A 14 10.85 -0.43 -15.42
N ALA A 15 11.60 -1.35 -16.02
CA ALA A 15 11.03 -2.30 -16.94
C ALA A 15 10.10 -3.28 -16.22
N PHE A 16 10.51 -3.74 -15.05
CA PHE A 16 9.67 -4.64 -14.25
C PHE A 16 8.42 -3.90 -13.75
N ALA A 17 8.58 -2.68 -13.25
CA ALA A 17 7.46 -1.88 -12.78
C ALA A 17 6.44 -1.66 -13.89
N GLU A 18 6.90 -1.37 -15.11
CA GLU A 18 6.01 -1.15 -16.23
C GLU A 18 5.28 -2.43 -16.64
N SER A 19 5.99 -3.56 -16.66
CA SER A 19 5.37 -4.85 -16.95
C SER A 19 4.28 -5.18 -15.94
N LEU A 20 4.57 -4.94 -14.66
CA LEU A 20 3.62 -5.18 -13.59
C LEU A 20 2.42 -4.27 -13.73
N SER A 21 2.65 -2.99 -14.04
CA SER A 21 1.59 -2.02 -14.26
C SER A 21 0.67 -2.46 -15.40
N THR A 22 1.25 -2.91 -16.51
CA THR A 22 0.47 -3.39 -17.66
C THR A 22 -0.41 -4.57 -17.28
N LEU A 23 0.15 -5.51 -16.53
CA LEU A 23 -0.59 -6.68 -16.08
C LEU A 23 -1.75 -6.30 -15.16
N ILE A 24 -1.51 -5.44 -14.20
CA ILE A 24 -2.53 -5.00 -13.25
C ILE A 24 -3.61 -4.17 -13.95
N THR A 25 -3.21 -3.32 -14.88
CA THR A 25 -4.16 -2.55 -15.68
C THR A 25 -5.08 -3.47 -16.48
N SER A 26 -4.55 -4.57 -17.00
CA SER A 26 -5.36 -5.54 -17.72
C SER A 26 -6.40 -6.22 -16.84
N MET A 27 -6.20 -6.20 -15.53
CA MET A 27 -7.14 -6.74 -14.56
C MET A 27 -8.23 -5.72 -14.18
N GLY A 28 -8.18 -4.52 -14.72
CA GLY A 28 -9.17 -3.49 -14.48
C GLY A 28 -8.81 -2.47 -13.41
N ALA A 29 -7.62 -2.51 -12.86
CA ALA A 29 -7.19 -1.58 -11.82
C ALA A 29 -6.34 -0.46 -12.41
N ARG A 30 -6.38 0.71 -11.77
CA ARG A 30 -5.53 1.84 -12.15
C ARG A 30 -4.21 1.72 -11.40
N THR A 31 -3.13 2.10 -12.07
CA THR A 31 -1.79 1.98 -11.49
C THR A 31 -1.02 3.29 -11.57
N LYS A 32 -0.03 3.41 -10.71
CA LYS A 32 0.95 4.47 -10.77
C LYS A 32 2.29 3.91 -10.32
N THR A 33 3.35 4.13 -11.12
CA THR A 33 4.66 3.53 -10.85
C THR A 33 5.66 4.58 -10.38
N PHE A 34 6.57 4.14 -9.53
CA PHE A 34 7.67 4.95 -9.02
C PHE A 34 8.93 4.10 -8.99
N THR A 35 10.06 4.68 -9.29
CA THR A 35 11.32 3.96 -9.31
C THR A 35 12.12 4.12 -8.02
N SER A 36 11.60 4.85 -7.04
CA SER A 36 12.24 5.00 -5.73
C SER A 36 11.21 5.30 -4.65
N ALA A 37 11.59 5.00 -3.42
CA ALA A 37 10.76 5.35 -2.27
C ALA A 37 10.58 6.87 -2.15
N ASP A 38 11.65 7.62 -2.43
CA ASP A 38 11.59 9.08 -2.36
C ASP A 38 10.60 9.65 -3.36
N ALA A 39 10.60 9.14 -4.59
CA ALA A 39 9.64 9.60 -5.60
C ALA A 39 8.20 9.32 -5.18
N TYR A 40 7.97 8.15 -4.57
CA TYR A 40 6.65 7.83 -4.06
C TYR A 40 6.24 8.78 -2.92
N LEU A 41 7.14 9.01 -1.97
CA LEU A 41 6.84 9.86 -0.82
C LEU A 41 6.55 11.31 -1.23
N GLU A 42 7.20 11.81 -2.27
CA GLU A 42 6.93 13.14 -2.77
C GLU A 42 5.49 13.34 -3.25
N GLN A 43 4.87 12.27 -3.73
CA GLN A 43 3.51 12.33 -4.23
C GLN A 43 2.50 11.64 -3.30
N PHE A 44 2.96 11.20 -2.15
CA PHE A 44 2.09 10.50 -1.21
C PHE A 44 0.95 11.40 -0.74
N ASP A 45 -0.26 10.86 -0.83
CA ASP A 45 -1.46 11.51 -0.34
C ASP A 45 -2.25 10.47 0.45
N PRO A 46 -2.38 10.63 1.78
CA PRO A 46 -3.06 9.64 2.59
C PRO A 46 -4.55 9.50 2.27
N GLN A 47 -5.14 10.47 1.57
CA GLN A 47 -6.55 10.41 1.21
C GLN A 47 -6.83 9.51 0.01
N ILE A 48 -5.82 9.15 -0.76
CA ILE A 48 -6.00 8.29 -1.92
C ILE A 48 -6.03 6.83 -1.49
N PRO A 49 -7.15 6.12 -1.68
CA PRO A 49 -7.23 4.71 -1.31
C PRO A 49 -6.46 3.84 -2.28
N GLY A 50 -6.05 2.66 -1.82
CA GLY A 50 -5.42 1.71 -2.69
C GLY A 50 -4.45 0.80 -1.99
N CYS A 51 -3.57 0.18 -2.77
CA CYS A 51 -2.52 -0.66 -2.23
C CYS A 51 -1.18 -0.29 -2.86
N LEU A 52 -0.12 -0.65 -2.15
CA LEU A 52 1.24 -0.37 -2.56
C LEU A 52 1.96 -1.69 -2.74
N ILE A 53 2.45 -1.94 -3.95
CA ILE A 53 3.30 -3.09 -4.22
C ILE A 53 4.74 -2.58 -4.13
N LEU A 54 5.50 -3.13 -3.22
CA LEU A 54 6.76 -2.56 -2.80
C LEU A 54 7.87 -3.59 -2.91
N ASP A 55 8.86 -3.30 -3.73
CA ASP A 55 10.05 -4.14 -3.83
C ASP A 55 10.88 -3.99 -2.56
N VAL A 56 11.24 -5.11 -1.96
CA VAL A 56 12.07 -5.12 -0.76
C VAL A 56 13.46 -4.58 -1.05
N ARG A 57 14.01 -4.91 -2.20
CA ARG A 57 15.36 -4.50 -2.56
C ARG A 57 15.36 -3.32 -3.51
N MET A 58 15.73 -2.18 -3.01
CA MET A 58 15.98 -0.99 -3.80
C MET A 58 17.33 -0.41 -3.40
N GLN A 59 17.94 0.31 -4.33
CA GLN A 59 19.33 0.72 -4.17
C GLN A 59 19.59 1.66 -2.99
N ARG A 60 18.72 2.60 -2.74
CA ARG A 60 18.96 3.61 -1.71
C ARG A 60 18.19 3.38 -0.44
N THR A 61 16.89 3.30 -0.55
CA THR A 61 16.01 3.08 0.59
C THR A 61 15.34 1.75 0.42
N SER A 62 15.49 0.87 1.40
CA SER A 62 14.86 -0.44 1.30
C SER A 62 13.34 -0.31 1.37
N GLY A 63 12.65 -1.29 0.77
CA GLY A 63 11.20 -1.34 0.85
C GLY A 63 10.71 -1.43 2.29
N LEU A 64 11.47 -2.09 3.17
CA LEU A 64 11.11 -2.18 4.57
C LEU A 64 11.16 -0.82 5.28
N ASP A 65 12.12 0.01 4.92
CA ASP A 65 12.20 1.35 5.50
C ASP A 65 11.01 2.19 5.11
N LEU A 66 10.60 2.12 3.84
CA LEU A 66 9.39 2.81 3.40
C LEU A 66 8.16 2.27 4.11
N GLN A 67 8.04 0.96 4.22
CA GLN A 67 6.92 0.36 4.92
C GLN A 67 6.85 0.82 6.38
N GLU A 68 8.00 0.89 7.05
CA GLU A 68 8.05 1.36 8.43
C GLU A 68 7.56 2.79 8.55
N GLN A 69 7.98 3.67 7.65
CA GLN A 69 7.51 5.05 7.65
C GLN A 69 5.99 5.12 7.47
N LEU A 70 5.46 4.35 6.53
CA LEU A 70 4.02 4.35 6.27
C LEU A 70 3.23 3.77 7.44
N SER A 71 3.77 2.78 8.14
CA SER A 71 3.07 2.13 9.25
C SER A 71 2.83 3.07 10.42
N LYS A 72 3.57 4.18 10.50
CA LYS A 72 3.42 5.17 11.56
C LYS A 72 2.35 6.21 11.25
N LEU A 73 1.79 6.18 10.06
CA LEU A 73 0.79 7.15 9.64
C LEU A 73 -0.62 6.63 9.92
N PRO A 74 -1.56 7.54 10.23
CA PRO A 74 -2.93 7.10 10.51
C PRO A 74 -3.64 6.51 9.29
N LEU A 75 -3.28 6.96 8.09
CA LEU A 75 -3.80 6.42 6.85
C LEU A 75 -2.66 6.21 5.85
N SER A 76 -2.57 5.02 5.31
CA SER A 76 -1.65 4.69 4.23
C SER A 76 -2.22 3.49 3.49
N PRO A 77 -1.83 3.29 2.23
CA PRO A 77 -2.37 2.15 1.47
C PRO A 77 -1.91 0.82 2.05
N ALA A 78 -2.69 -0.21 1.82
CA ALA A 78 -2.32 -1.57 2.19
C ALA A 78 -1.07 -1.99 1.42
N VAL A 79 -0.15 -2.68 2.07
CA VAL A 79 1.16 -2.98 1.48
C VAL A 79 1.28 -4.45 1.11
N ILE A 80 1.71 -4.69 -0.13
CA ILE A 80 2.13 -6.00 -0.62
C ILE A 80 3.62 -5.93 -0.85
N ILE A 81 4.37 -6.80 -0.20
CA ILE A 81 5.82 -6.84 -0.39
C ILE A 81 6.16 -7.78 -1.55
N MET A 82 7.06 -7.32 -2.40
CA MET A 82 7.56 -8.15 -3.49
C MET A 82 9.00 -8.51 -3.22
N THR A 83 9.33 -9.79 -3.32
CA THR A 83 10.65 -10.28 -2.96
C THR A 83 11.29 -11.06 -4.08
N GLY A 84 12.61 -11.00 -4.13
CA GLY A 84 13.39 -11.91 -4.94
C GLY A 84 13.54 -13.25 -4.25
N HIS A 85 14.38 -14.07 -4.81
CA HIS A 85 14.46 -15.49 -4.49
C HIS A 85 14.91 -15.85 -3.07
N ALA A 86 15.69 -15.06 -2.41
CA ALA A 86 16.29 -15.42 -1.10
C ALA A 86 15.80 -14.52 0.03
N GLU A 87 14.65 -13.89 -0.11
CA GLU A 87 14.22 -12.84 0.80
C GLU A 87 13.09 -13.25 1.77
N VAL A 88 12.96 -14.56 2.03
CA VAL A 88 11.87 -15.04 2.90
C VAL A 88 11.94 -14.44 4.32
N PRO A 89 13.10 -14.38 4.98
CA PRO A 89 13.14 -13.75 6.31
C PRO A 89 12.71 -12.28 6.28
N THR A 90 13.06 -11.57 5.23
CA THR A 90 12.66 -10.17 5.05
C THR A 90 11.16 -10.05 4.83
N ALA A 91 10.58 -10.96 4.04
CA ALA A 91 9.14 -10.99 3.83
C ALA A 91 8.39 -11.25 5.14
N LEU A 92 8.89 -12.17 5.97
CA LEU A 92 8.27 -12.43 7.26
C LEU A 92 8.31 -11.21 8.17
N ARG A 93 9.41 -10.47 8.15
CA ARG A 93 9.52 -9.23 8.91
C ARG A 93 8.49 -8.21 8.42
N ALA A 94 8.33 -8.08 7.12
CA ALA A 94 7.35 -7.17 6.54
C ALA A 94 5.93 -7.54 6.95
N MET A 95 5.61 -8.83 6.99
CA MET A 95 4.29 -9.28 7.42
C MET A 95 4.03 -8.92 8.88
N ARG A 96 5.03 -9.02 9.73
CA ARG A 96 4.91 -8.61 11.13
C ARG A 96 4.69 -7.12 11.27
N MET A 97 5.15 -6.33 10.31
CA MET A 97 4.96 -4.88 10.29
C MET A 97 3.64 -4.47 9.63
N GLY A 98 2.80 -5.42 9.28
CA GLY A 98 1.46 -5.14 8.79
C GLY A 98 1.24 -5.26 7.30
N ALA A 99 2.20 -5.79 6.53
CA ALA A 99 1.96 -6.05 5.12
C ALA A 99 0.81 -7.06 4.97
N VAL A 100 0.00 -6.86 3.95
CA VAL A 100 -1.15 -7.73 3.70
C VAL A 100 -0.69 -9.07 3.14
N ASP A 101 0.34 -9.05 2.32
CA ASP A 101 0.81 -10.24 1.63
C ASP A 101 2.23 -10.01 1.13
N PHE A 102 2.86 -11.08 0.69
CA PHE A 102 4.11 -10.96 -0.06
C PHE A 102 4.05 -11.86 -1.30
N LEU A 103 4.77 -11.44 -2.33
CA LEU A 103 4.84 -12.17 -3.59
C LEU A 103 6.31 -12.34 -3.96
N GLN A 104 6.68 -13.52 -4.41
CA GLN A 104 7.98 -13.71 -5.03
C GLN A 104 7.89 -13.24 -6.47
N LYS A 105 9.00 -12.74 -7.03
CA LYS A 105 8.99 -12.19 -8.40
C LYS A 105 8.69 -13.24 -9.46
N THR A 106 8.57 -14.51 -9.09
CA THR A 106 8.13 -15.61 -9.96
C THR A 106 6.63 -15.89 -9.84
N PHE A 107 5.86 -14.95 -9.30
CA PHE A 107 4.42 -15.12 -9.06
C PHE A 107 3.65 -15.39 -10.35
N THR A 108 2.50 -16.07 -10.20
CA THR A 108 1.55 -16.25 -11.29
C THR A 108 0.60 -15.06 -11.34
N GLU A 109 -0.07 -14.89 -12.49
CA GLU A 109 -1.08 -13.85 -12.62
C GLU A 109 -2.19 -13.99 -11.58
N THR A 110 -2.59 -15.22 -11.28
CA THR A 110 -3.61 -15.51 -10.28
C THR A 110 -3.16 -15.06 -8.90
N GLU A 111 -1.92 -15.37 -8.53
CA GLU A 111 -1.37 -14.94 -7.23
C GLU A 111 -1.34 -13.42 -7.11
N LEU A 112 -0.92 -12.74 -8.16
CA LEU A 112 -0.89 -11.29 -8.17
C LEU A 112 -2.30 -10.72 -8.04
N PHE A 113 -3.24 -11.22 -8.81
CA PHE A 113 -4.61 -10.75 -8.79
C PHE A 113 -5.24 -10.92 -7.41
N GLU A 114 -5.07 -12.09 -6.81
CA GLU A 114 -5.62 -12.35 -5.49
C GLU A 114 -5.00 -11.46 -4.41
N ALA A 115 -3.70 -11.23 -4.48
CA ALA A 115 -3.01 -10.37 -3.52
C ALA A 115 -3.52 -8.93 -3.63
N VAL A 116 -3.65 -8.42 -4.86
CA VAL A 116 -4.15 -7.07 -5.09
C VAL A 116 -5.58 -6.93 -4.57
N GLN A 117 -6.43 -7.91 -4.84
CA GLN A 117 -7.81 -7.86 -4.36
C GLN A 117 -7.88 -7.84 -2.84
N ARG A 118 -7.12 -8.70 -2.17
CA ARG A 118 -7.08 -8.72 -0.71
C ARG A 118 -6.61 -7.38 -0.15
N ALA A 119 -5.58 -6.83 -0.76
CA ALA A 119 -5.04 -5.55 -0.30
C ALA A 119 -6.04 -4.41 -0.47
N LEU A 120 -6.72 -4.35 -1.60
CA LEU A 120 -7.72 -3.31 -1.83
C LEU A 120 -8.89 -3.43 -0.86
N VAL A 121 -9.33 -4.64 -0.57
CA VAL A 121 -10.40 -4.86 0.40
C VAL A 121 -9.95 -4.44 1.79
N GLN A 122 -8.74 -4.81 2.19
CA GLN A 122 -8.23 -4.44 3.50
C GLN A 122 -8.05 -2.94 3.64
N ASP A 123 -7.56 -2.28 2.59
CA ASP A 123 -7.42 -0.83 2.60
C ASP A 123 -8.77 -0.15 2.77
N ALA A 124 -9.79 -0.61 2.04
CA ALA A 124 -11.13 -0.04 2.14
C ALA A 124 -11.70 -0.19 3.55
N ARG A 125 -11.50 -1.35 4.17
CA ARG A 125 -11.96 -1.59 5.53
C ARG A 125 -11.26 -0.70 6.54
N ALA A 126 -9.94 -0.59 6.43
CA ALA A 126 -9.16 0.22 7.35
C ALA A 126 -9.55 1.70 7.26
N ARG A 127 -9.77 2.20 6.04
CA ARG A 127 -10.19 3.59 5.84
C ARG A 127 -11.59 3.84 6.38
N ASN A 128 -12.49 2.90 6.16
CA ASN A 128 -13.85 3.01 6.66
C ASN A 128 -13.87 3.08 8.18
N GLU A 129 -13.07 2.23 8.85
CA GLU A 129 -12.93 2.27 10.30
C GLU A 129 -12.34 3.58 10.78
N TYR A 130 -11.31 4.06 10.09
CA TYR A 130 -10.67 5.32 10.46
C TYR A 130 -11.65 6.49 10.39
N TYR A 131 -12.38 6.59 9.30
CA TYR A 131 -13.33 7.70 9.14
C TYR A 131 -14.50 7.59 10.10
N ARG A 132 -14.94 6.39 10.39
CA ARG A 132 -16.00 6.20 11.40
C ARG A 132 -15.53 6.63 12.78
N LYS A 133 -14.32 6.24 13.16
CA LYS A 133 -13.75 6.61 14.45
C LYS A 133 -13.59 8.12 14.55
N GLU A 134 -13.09 8.75 13.49
CA GLU A 134 -12.96 10.20 13.43
C GLU A 134 -14.29 10.89 13.61
N ALA A 135 -15.33 10.41 12.98
CA ALA A 135 -16.66 10.98 13.07
C ALA A 135 -17.22 10.86 14.50
N ILE A 136 -16.99 9.72 15.13
CA ILE A 136 -17.44 9.49 16.51
C ILE A 136 -16.71 10.42 17.47
N GLU A 137 -15.40 10.52 17.34
CA GLU A 137 -14.59 11.40 18.20
C GLU A 137 -15.00 12.86 18.05
N ARG A 138 -15.30 13.26 16.84
CA ARG A 138 -15.73 14.63 16.57
C ARG A 138 -17.07 14.94 17.21
N ARG A 139 -18.01 14.02 17.14
CA ARG A 139 -19.30 14.17 17.83
C ARG A 139 -19.14 14.25 19.32
N PHE A 140 -18.29 13.39 19.87
CA PHE A 140 -18.05 13.39 21.30
C PHE A 140 -17.46 14.72 21.78
N ALA A 141 -16.51 15.25 21.02
CA ALA A 141 -15.90 16.54 21.34
C ALA A 141 -16.95 17.66 21.33
N GLN A 142 -17.88 17.63 20.38
CA GLN A 142 -18.95 18.62 20.32
C GLN A 142 -19.86 18.55 21.55
N LEU A 143 -20.17 17.33 21.98
CA LEU A 143 -21.05 17.13 23.13
C LEU A 143 -20.43 17.59 24.46
N THR A 144 -19.11 17.50 24.53
CA THR A 144 -18.41 17.85 25.79
C THR A 144 -17.86 19.27 25.80
N SER A 145 -18.01 20.01 24.71
CA SER A 145 -17.49 21.36 24.62
C SER A 145 -18.30 22.30 25.49
N PRO A 146 -17.67 23.11 26.35
CA PRO A 146 -18.39 24.09 27.17
C PRO A 146 -18.88 25.30 26.39
N GLU A 147 -18.46 25.43 25.13
CA GLU A 147 -18.81 26.59 24.32
C GLU A 147 -20.01 26.35 23.41
N ARG A 148 -21.08 25.86 23.93
CA ARG A 148 -22.21 25.49 23.12
C ARG A 148 -23.40 26.39 23.33
#